data_4ff81fc45d7050cc8340bf95a87e521a
#
_entry.id   4ff81fc45d7050cc8340bf95a87e521a
#
_cell.length_a   1.000
_cell.length_b   1.000
_cell.length_c   1.000
_cell.angle_alpha   90.00
_cell.angle_beta   90.00
_cell.angle_gamma   90.00
#
_symmetry.space_group_name_H-M   'P 1'
#
loop_
_entity.id
_entity.type
_entity.pdbx_description
1 polymer ?
#
loop_
_entity_poly.entity_id
_entity_poly.type
_entity_poly.pdbx_seq_one_letter_code
_entity_poly.pdbx_strand_id
1 'polypeptide(L)'
;MLIFTFIGINLMSVAQETQLSTIASNGWANNSVNTVIFRKNSLISFNDSQYAAYYDQEQNVVLAKRKIGSTSWTLVTTPYKGDATDAHKSISIMVDGDGFLHIAWGQHNNNLNYAKSVSAGSLTLGNKETMLSAKENKVSYPEFYKLANDDLLFFYRDGGSGNGNLMINRYSLKTKKWTRRQDGMIDGEGQRNAYWQVAVDQVGTIHLSWVWRESPDVASNHDLCYAKSTDGGLTWLKSTDEKYSLPITAANAEYALKIPQKSELINQTSMFADAKGKVFIAGYWRDARETIPQYHLVFKTDNHWEVSKLNFRKTAFSLSGGGTKQIPISRPQIIVWPNGKHYAVGLLFRDAERGNKVSIALNDQLGSANWKVKDLTQNSIGDWEPSYDTELWKSKGILSLFLQHVTQVDGEGKANQPPTVVQALDWKPKNK
;
A
#
# COMPACT_ATOMS: atom_id res chain seq x y z
N MET A 1 2.82 67.42 -7.72
CA MET A 1 3.20 66.23 -8.51
C MET A 1 3.58 65.13 -7.51
N LEU A 2 2.64 64.30 -7.09
CA LEU A 2 2.89 63.23 -6.14
C LEU A 2 3.31 61.99 -6.89
N ILE A 3 4.49 61.49 -6.60
CA ILE A 3 5.03 60.23 -7.17
C ILE A 3 4.60 59.09 -6.24
N PHE A 4 3.68 58.22 -6.70
CA PHE A 4 3.34 56.97 -6.06
C PHE A 4 4.35 55.89 -6.46
N THR A 5 5.20 55.49 -5.51
CA THR A 5 6.11 54.36 -5.69
C THR A 5 5.33 53.06 -5.39
N PHE A 6 5.06 52.26 -6.43
CA PHE A 6 4.50 50.92 -6.27
C PHE A 6 5.63 49.96 -5.79
N ILE A 7 5.58 49.54 -4.53
CA ILE A 7 6.42 48.44 -4.04
C ILE A 7 5.73 47.12 -4.46
N GLY A 8 6.23 46.52 -5.51
CA GLY A 8 5.85 45.19 -5.95
C GLY A 8 6.32 44.15 -4.90
N ILE A 9 5.42 43.59 -4.11
CA ILE A 9 5.70 42.45 -3.27
C ILE A 9 5.82 41.21 -4.18
N ASN A 10 7.06 40.81 -4.48
CA ASN A 10 7.36 39.53 -5.09
C ASN A 10 7.00 38.41 -4.07
N LEU A 11 5.82 37.85 -4.16
CA LEU A 11 5.48 36.60 -3.51
C LEU A 11 6.31 35.48 -4.15
N MET A 12 7.50 35.23 -3.60
CA MET A 12 8.25 34.03 -3.93
C MET A 12 7.38 32.83 -3.53
N SER A 13 6.83 32.15 -4.52
CA SER A 13 6.26 30.83 -4.35
C SER A 13 7.37 29.90 -3.86
N VAL A 14 7.46 29.66 -2.55
CA VAL A 14 8.36 28.62 -2.01
C VAL A 14 7.92 27.32 -2.66
N ALA A 15 8.73 26.80 -3.56
CA ALA A 15 8.51 25.49 -4.15
C ALA A 15 8.39 24.48 -2.99
N GLN A 16 7.42 23.60 -3.08
CA GLN A 16 7.19 22.54 -2.13
C GLN A 16 8.34 21.54 -2.27
N GLU A 17 9.35 21.61 -1.41
CA GLU A 17 10.58 20.84 -1.53
C GLU A 17 10.33 19.36 -1.26
N THR A 18 10.83 18.52 -2.16
CA THR A 18 11.03 17.09 -1.93
C THR A 18 12.43 16.89 -1.39
N GLN A 19 12.55 16.09 -0.33
CA GLN A 19 13.84 15.65 0.20
C GLN A 19 14.08 14.21 -0.19
N LEU A 20 15.14 13.96 -0.95
CA LEU A 20 15.56 12.62 -1.35
C LEU A 20 16.70 12.16 -0.47
N SER A 21 16.65 10.93 0.03
CA SER A 21 17.72 10.28 0.79
C SER A 21 18.04 8.90 0.22
N THR A 22 19.32 8.59 0.05
CA THR A 22 19.78 7.28 -0.41
C THR A 22 19.86 6.31 0.77
N ILE A 23 19.16 5.18 0.66
CA ILE A 23 19.21 4.06 1.63
C ILE A 23 20.41 3.17 1.28
N ALA A 24 20.49 2.71 0.03
CA ALA A 24 21.55 1.82 -0.46
C ALA A 24 21.70 1.93 -1.98
N SER A 25 22.80 1.35 -2.52
CA SER A 25 23.07 1.35 -3.97
C SER A 25 22.88 -0.03 -4.64
N ASN A 26 22.53 -1.06 -3.87
CA ASN A 26 22.58 -2.47 -4.28
C ASN A 26 21.23 -3.20 -4.23
N GLY A 27 20.11 -2.47 -4.38
CA GLY A 27 18.77 -3.08 -4.35
C GLY A 27 18.53 -4.02 -5.54
N TRP A 28 17.83 -5.14 -5.30
CA TRP A 28 17.37 -6.04 -6.35
C TRP A 28 16.42 -5.30 -7.29
N ALA A 29 16.71 -5.31 -8.60
CA ALA A 29 15.99 -4.52 -9.60
C ALA A 29 15.46 -5.34 -10.80
N ASN A 30 15.66 -6.66 -10.80
CA ASN A 30 15.30 -7.55 -11.91
C ASN A 30 13.80 -7.84 -12.03
N ASN A 31 13.03 -7.42 -11.03
CA ASN A 31 11.58 -7.35 -11.01
C ASN A 31 11.14 -6.34 -9.93
N SER A 32 9.85 -6.20 -9.73
CA SER A 32 9.27 -5.20 -8.84
C SER A 32 9.14 -5.63 -7.37
N VAL A 33 9.75 -6.73 -6.91
CA VAL A 33 9.55 -7.27 -5.54
C VAL A 33 9.78 -6.24 -4.43
N ASN A 34 10.70 -5.31 -4.62
CA ASN A 34 10.98 -4.22 -3.68
C ASN A 34 10.02 -3.03 -3.80
N THR A 35 9.18 -2.97 -4.84
CA THR A 35 8.38 -1.78 -5.15
C THR A 35 6.95 -2.09 -5.58
N VAL A 36 6.57 -3.37 -5.62
CA VAL A 36 5.23 -3.79 -6.04
C VAL A 36 4.17 -3.41 -4.99
N ILE A 37 2.93 -3.19 -5.43
CA ILE A 37 1.84 -2.73 -4.56
C ILE A 37 1.53 -3.68 -3.38
N PHE A 38 1.77 -5.01 -3.53
CA PHE A 38 1.57 -5.96 -2.42
C PHE A 38 2.67 -5.88 -1.36
N ARG A 39 3.68 -5.06 -1.56
CA ARG A 39 4.66 -4.70 -0.55
C ARG A 39 4.04 -3.65 0.39
N LYS A 40 3.35 -4.12 1.43
CA LYS A 40 2.69 -3.26 2.43
C LYS A 40 3.58 -3.09 3.65
N ASN A 41 3.69 -1.80 4.10
CA ASN A 41 4.40 -1.45 5.33
C ASN A 41 5.85 -1.97 5.36
N SER A 42 6.63 -1.72 4.31
CA SER A 42 8.08 -2.00 4.28
C SER A 42 8.94 -0.73 4.42
N LEU A 43 8.28 0.42 4.57
CA LEU A 43 8.81 1.69 5.03
C LEU A 43 7.84 2.20 6.10
N ILE A 44 8.26 2.27 7.35
CA ILE A 44 7.40 2.63 8.49
C ILE A 44 8.15 3.46 9.53
N SER A 45 7.42 4.27 10.28
CA SER A 45 7.96 5.06 11.36
C SER A 45 7.42 4.62 12.72
N PHE A 46 8.28 4.71 13.71
CA PHE A 46 7.94 4.56 15.12
C PHE A 46 8.73 5.57 15.95
N ASN A 47 8.03 6.40 16.75
CA ASN A 47 8.61 7.53 17.48
C ASN A 47 9.40 8.45 16.52
N ASP A 48 10.69 8.69 16.79
CA ASP A 48 11.56 9.54 15.97
C ASP A 48 12.40 8.76 14.94
N SER A 49 12.13 7.48 14.76
CA SER A 49 12.87 6.61 13.84
C SER A 49 12.00 6.15 12.68
N GLN A 50 12.59 6.07 11.50
CA GLN A 50 12.01 5.45 10.32
C GLN A 50 12.81 4.20 9.94
N TYR A 51 12.10 3.13 9.58
CA TYR A 51 12.65 1.82 9.22
C TYR A 51 12.26 1.48 7.79
N ALA A 52 13.19 0.84 7.06
CA ALA A 52 12.92 0.29 5.74
C ALA A 52 13.43 -1.15 5.64
N ALA A 53 12.77 -1.95 4.79
CA ALA A 53 13.20 -3.30 4.47
C ALA A 53 13.18 -3.52 2.96
N TYR A 54 14.18 -4.23 2.41
CA TYR A 54 14.27 -4.53 0.99
C TYR A 54 15.17 -5.76 0.75
N TYR A 55 15.14 -6.30 -0.47
CA TYR A 55 16.10 -7.29 -0.93
C TYR A 55 17.26 -6.62 -1.66
N ASP A 56 18.50 -6.97 -1.31
CA ASP A 56 19.67 -6.58 -2.07
C ASP A 56 19.88 -7.48 -3.30
N GLN A 57 20.94 -7.21 -4.07
CA GLN A 57 21.25 -7.95 -5.30
C GLN A 57 21.53 -9.45 -5.06
N GLU A 58 21.99 -9.85 -3.87
CA GLU A 58 22.21 -11.22 -3.44
C GLU A 58 20.96 -11.85 -2.79
N GLN A 59 19.82 -11.17 -2.84
CA GLN A 59 18.54 -11.55 -2.26
C GLN A 59 18.56 -11.65 -0.72
N ASN A 60 19.54 -11.00 -0.06
CA ASN A 60 19.51 -10.86 1.38
C ASN A 60 18.38 -9.91 1.79
N VAL A 61 17.75 -10.22 2.92
CA VAL A 61 16.84 -9.28 3.61
C VAL A 61 17.71 -8.24 4.31
N VAL A 62 17.59 -6.98 3.87
CA VAL A 62 18.30 -5.85 4.46
C VAL A 62 17.31 -4.96 5.22
N LEU A 63 17.69 -4.57 6.42
CA LEU A 63 17.00 -3.60 7.24
C LEU A 63 17.78 -2.29 7.29
N ALA A 64 17.06 -1.18 7.22
CA ALA A 64 17.64 0.14 7.34
C ALA A 64 16.87 0.97 8.36
N LYS A 65 17.56 1.92 9.02
CA LYS A 65 16.97 2.84 10.00
C LYS A 65 17.59 4.22 9.87
N ARG A 66 16.75 5.26 9.97
CA ARG A 66 17.20 6.66 10.12
C ARG A 66 16.41 7.37 11.23
N LYS A 67 16.94 8.47 11.74
CA LYS A 67 16.13 9.48 12.45
C LYS A 67 15.25 10.20 11.42
N ILE A 68 13.98 10.43 11.74
CA ILE A 68 13.07 11.18 10.86
C ILE A 68 13.66 12.57 10.57
N GLY A 69 13.67 12.96 9.30
CA GLY A 69 14.30 14.20 8.81
C GLY A 69 15.80 14.10 8.51
N SER A 70 16.48 13.02 8.90
CA SER A 70 17.87 12.76 8.50
C SER A 70 17.93 12.16 7.10
N THR A 71 18.99 12.46 6.35
CA THR A 71 19.31 11.79 5.08
C THR A 71 20.22 10.57 5.26
N SER A 72 20.79 10.37 6.46
CA SER A 72 21.72 9.27 6.76
C SER A 72 20.99 8.05 7.30
N TRP A 73 21.25 6.89 6.71
CA TRP A 73 20.68 5.59 7.09
C TRP A 73 21.77 4.68 7.68
N THR A 74 21.38 3.94 8.71
CA THR A 74 22.16 2.79 9.23
C THR A 74 21.54 1.53 8.64
N LEU A 75 22.36 0.61 8.10
CA LEU A 75 21.93 -0.61 7.45
C LEU A 75 22.45 -1.83 8.18
N VAL A 76 21.68 -2.91 8.16
CA VAL A 76 22.06 -4.24 8.61
C VAL A 76 21.59 -5.26 7.57
N THR A 77 22.53 -5.99 6.97
CA THR A 77 22.22 -7.20 6.21
C THR A 77 21.92 -8.30 7.23
N THR A 78 20.68 -8.80 7.22
CA THR A 78 20.26 -9.85 8.15
C THR A 78 20.83 -11.21 7.75
N PRO A 79 20.81 -12.24 8.62
CA PRO A 79 21.20 -13.60 8.23
C PRO A 79 20.18 -14.30 7.32
N TYR A 80 19.11 -13.60 6.91
CA TYR A 80 18.02 -14.17 6.15
C TYR A 80 18.08 -13.78 4.67
N LYS A 81 17.69 -14.73 3.83
CA LYS A 81 17.48 -14.54 2.39
C LYS A 81 16.00 -14.75 2.06
N GLY A 82 15.56 -14.11 1.00
CA GLY A 82 14.29 -14.40 0.33
C GLY A 82 14.53 -14.94 -1.08
N ASP A 83 13.45 -15.25 -1.78
CA ASP A 83 13.46 -15.50 -3.21
C ASP A 83 12.95 -14.25 -3.92
N ALA A 84 13.87 -13.33 -4.23
CA ALA A 84 13.54 -12.08 -4.90
C ALA A 84 13.22 -12.26 -6.41
N THR A 85 13.30 -13.48 -6.95
CA THR A 85 12.96 -13.75 -8.34
C THR A 85 11.45 -13.76 -8.60
N ASP A 86 10.63 -13.94 -7.55
CA ASP A 86 9.18 -13.85 -7.58
C ASP A 86 8.73 -12.51 -6.98
N ALA A 87 8.14 -11.63 -7.78
CA ALA A 87 7.70 -10.30 -7.37
C ALA A 87 6.61 -10.31 -6.27
N HIS A 88 5.92 -11.44 -6.06
CA HIS A 88 4.93 -11.58 -4.98
C HIS A 88 5.57 -11.76 -3.59
N LYS A 89 6.83 -12.18 -3.51
CA LYS A 89 7.53 -12.50 -2.25
C LYS A 89 8.07 -11.26 -1.55
N SER A 90 7.26 -10.23 -1.43
CA SER A 90 7.61 -8.96 -0.80
C SER A 90 7.87 -9.08 0.72
N ILE A 91 8.36 -7.99 1.30
CA ILE A 91 8.65 -7.87 2.74
C ILE A 91 7.61 -6.95 3.38
N SER A 92 7.14 -7.28 4.58
CA SER A 92 6.36 -6.40 5.44
C SER A 92 7.00 -6.28 6.82
N ILE A 93 7.05 -5.07 7.37
CA ILE A 93 7.57 -4.78 8.71
C ILE A 93 6.60 -3.92 9.51
N MET A 94 6.68 -4.01 10.83
CA MET A 94 6.01 -3.10 11.75
C MET A 94 6.74 -3.09 13.09
N VAL A 95 6.71 -1.95 13.79
CA VAL A 95 7.25 -1.83 15.15
C VAL A 95 6.09 -1.85 16.12
N ASP A 96 6.16 -2.72 17.12
CA ASP A 96 5.17 -2.79 18.21
C ASP A 96 5.34 -1.64 19.21
N GLY A 97 4.41 -1.49 20.15
CA GLY A 97 4.42 -0.40 21.13
C GLY A 97 5.60 -0.41 22.10
N ASP A 98 6.31 -1.53 22.25
CA ASP A 98 7.55 -1.63 23.02
C ASP A 98 8.81 -1.34 22.20
N GLY A 99 8.65 -1.06 20.90
CA GLY A 99 9.74 -0.73 20.01
C GLY A 99 10.43 -1.92 19.34
N PHE A 100 9.89 -3.13 19.41
CA PHE A 100 10.41 -4.28 18.70
C PHE A 100 9.95 -4.30 17.25
N LEU A 101 10.88 -4.51 16.33
CA LEU A 101 10.60 -4.65 14.92
C LEU A 101 10.16 -6.09 14.61
N HIS A 102 8.97 -6.24 14.03
CA HIS A 102 8.45 -7.49 13.48
C HIS A 102 8.62 -7.49 11.96
N ILE A 103 8.97 -8.62 11.37
CA ILE A 103 9.20 -8.77 9.93
C ILE A 103 8.65 -10.11 9.42
N ALA A 104 8.00 -10.06 8.25
CA ALA A 104 7.65 -11.24 7.46
C ALA A 104 8.13 -11.03 6.01
N TRP A 105 8.65 -12.11 5.37
CA TRP A 105 9.26 -12.00 4.03
C TRP A 105 9.18 -13.29 3.23
N GLY A 106 9.12 -13.16 1.90
CA GLY A 106 9.30 -14.28 0.98
C GLY A 106 8.12 -15.23 0.89
N GLN A 107 6.88 -14.76 1.14
CA GLN A 107 5.69 -15.59 1.12
C GLN A 107 4.90 -15.48 -0.19
N HIS A 108 4.81 -16.60 -0.91
CA HIS A 108 3.88 -16.81 -2.00
C HIS A 108 3.49 -18.29 -2.03
N ASN A 109 2.43 -18.67 -1.29
CA ASN A 109 1.93 -20.03 -1.09
C ASN A 109 2.99 -20.99 -0.48
N ASN A 110 3.72 -20.52 0.51
CA ASN A 110 4.77 -21.25 1.22
C ASN A 110 4.77 -20.96 2.72
N ASN A 111 5.65 -21.65 3.45
CA ASN A 111 5.78 -21.50 4.90
C ASN A 111 6.05 -20.06 5.31
N LEU A 112 5.48 -19.63 6.44
CA LEU A 112 5.73 -18.33 7.03
C LEU A 112 7.21 -18.18 7.38
N ASN A 113 7.83 -17.08 6.92
CA ASN A 113 9.06 -16.55 7.48
C ASN A 113 8.69 -15.35 8.33
N TYR A 114 8.87 -15.46 9.61
CA TYR A 114 8.63 -14.41 10.57
C TYR A 114 9.76 -14.38 11.59
N ALA A 115 10.18 -13.18 11.96
CA ALA A 115 11.16 -12.94 13.02
C ALA A 115 10.84 -11.59 13.70
N LYS A 116 11.42 -11.40 14.88
CA LYS A 116 11.36 -10.17 15.65
C LYS A 116 12.78 -9.68 16.00
N SER A 117 12.97 -8.38 16.17
CA SER A 117 14.25 -7.83 16.63
C SER A 117 14.57 -8.32 18.04
N VAL A 118 15.88 -8.45 18.34
CA VAL A 118 16.36 -8.96 19.65
C VAL A 118 16.16 -7.96 20.79
N SER A 119 15.98 -6.68 20.46
CA SER A 119 15.69 -5.61 21.43
C SER A 119 14.94 -4.45 20.75
N ALA A 120 14.35 -3.59 21.56
CA ALA A 120 13.69 -2.39 21.10
C ALA A 120 14.63 -1.49 20.29
N GLY A 121 14.15 -1.03 19.13
CA GLY A 121 14.90 -0.16 18.22
C GLY A 121 16.08 -0.82 17.49
N SER A 122 16.35 -2.11 17.70
CA SER A 122 17.42 -2.87 17.03
C SER A 122 17.02 -3.26 15.61
N LEU A 123 18.01 -3.31 14.70
CA LEU A 123 17.91 -3.92 13.38
C LEU A 123 18.40 -5.40 13.37
N THR A 124 18.97 -5.90 14.47
CA THR A 124 19.37 -7.29 14.61
C THR A 124 18.13 -8.14 14.88
N LEU A 125 17.90 -9.13 14.02
CA LEU A 125 16.78 -10.06 14.15
C LEU A 125 17.17 -11.28 15.00
N GLY A 126 16.20 -11.78 15.79
CA GLY A 126 16.26 -13.08 16.41
C GLY A 126 16.04 -14.23 15.43
N ASN A 127 15.90 -15.45 15.95
CA ASN A 127 15.58 -16.63 15.15
C ASN A 127 14.20 -16.50 14.50
N LYS A 128 13.98 -17.27 13.41
CA LYS A 128 12.62 -17.44 12.87
C LYS A 128 11.71 -18.09 13.91
N GLU A 129 10.51 -17.59 14.00
CA GLU A 129 9.47 -18.05 14.91
C GLU A 129 8.19 -18.37 14.14
N THR A 130 7.33 -19.20 14.74
CA THR A 130 5.94 -19.33 14.32
C THR A 130 5.07 -18.33 15.10
N MET A 131 3.98 -17.86 14.52
CA MET A 131 2.99 -17.06 15.25
C MET A 131 2.04 -17.98 16.04
N LEU A 132 1.45 -18.97 15.36
CA LEU A 132 0.45 -19.89 15.90
C LEU A 132 0.71 -21.35 15.55
N SER A 133 1.63 -21.62 14.63
CA SER A 133 1.96 -22.93 14.05
C SER A 133 0.84 -23.57 13.21
N ALA A 134 -0.35 -23.00 13.22
CA ALA A 134 -1.50 -23.50 12.45
C ALA A 134 -1.79 -22.56 11.26
N LYS A 135 -1.96 -23.14 10.05
CA LYS A 135 -2.23 -22.45 8.80
C LYS A 135 -1.15 -21.44 8.41
N GLU A 136 0.11 -21.78 8.67
CA GLU A 136 1.29 -20.99 8.36
C GLU A 136 2.17 -21.64 7.27
N ASN A 137 1.66 -22.68 6.59
CA ASN A 137 2.39 -23.44 5.58
C ASN A 137 2.07 -23.05 4.12
N LYS A 138 1.05 -22.19 3.91
CA LYS A 138 0.60 -21.72 2.59
C LYS A 138 0.34 -20.21 2.59
N VAL A 139 1.26 -19.44 3.18
CA VAL A 139 1.13 -17.98 3.35
C VAL A 139 1.45 -17.26 2.05
N SER A 140 0.62 -16.26 1.70
CA SER A 140 0.90 -15.27 0.66
C SER A 140 0.49 -13.88 1.15
N TYR A 141 1.15 -12.84 0.62
CA TYR A 141 0.84 -11.43 0.91
C TYR A 141 0.82 -11.10 2.40
N PRO A 142 1.94 -11.26 3.11
CA PRO A 142 2.03 -10.91 4.52
C PRO A 142 1.95 -9.38 4.68
N GLU A 143 1.08 -8.91 5.57
CA GLU A 143 0.87 -7.48 5.81
C GLU A 143 0.71 -7.22 7.30
N PHE A 144 1.62 -6.43 7.89
CA PHE A 144 1.49 -5.95 9.27
C PHE A 144 0.75 -4.61 9.29
N TYR A 145 -0.09 -4.42 10.31
CA TYR A 145 -0.72 -3.16 10.65
C TYR A 145 -0.67 -2.93 12.16
N LYS A 146 -0.66 -1.67 12.58
CA LYS A 146 -0.66 -1.29 14.00
C LYS A 146 -2.03 -0.75 14.40
N LEU A 147 -2.56 -1.23 15.52
CA LEU A 147 -3.79 -0.71 16.14
C LEU A 147 -3.49 0.49 17.03
N ALA A 148 -4.53 1.26 17.39
CA ALA A 148 -4.40 2.44 18.26
C ALA A 148 -3.85 2.12 19.67
N ASN A 149 -3.98 0.89 20.14
CA ASN A 149 -3.41 0.42 21.42
C ASN A 149 -2.02 -0.23 21.26
N ASP A 150 -1.37 0.00 20.12
CA ASP A 150 -0.05 -0.53 19.75
C ASP A 150 0.07 -2.05 19.62
N ASP A 151 -1.05 -2.80 19.70
CA ASP A 151 -1.09 -4.19 19.25
C ASP A 151 -0.87 -4.25 17.74
N LEU A 152 -0.38 -5.40 17.23
CA LEU A 152 -0.21 -5.59 15.79
C LEU A 152 -1.27 -6.52 15.23
N LEU A 153 -1.65 -6.26 13.99
CA LEU A 153 -2.40 -7.17 13.15
C LEU A 153 -1.48 -7.74 12.07
N PHE A 154 -1.72 -8.99 11.71
CA PHE A 154 -1.05 -9.66 10.61
C PHE A 154 -2.09 -10.28 9.69
N PHE A 155 -2.19 -9.74 8.49
CA PHE A 155 -3.08 -10.20 7.43
C PHE A 155 -2.29 -11.06 6.46
N TYR A 156 -2.88 -12.14 5.99
CA TYR A 156 -2.30 -12.97 4.93
C TYR A 156 -3.36 -13.84 4.25
N ARG A 157 -3.04 -14.31 3.06
CA ARG A 157 -3.82 -15.35 2.40
C ARG A 157 -3.28 -16.72 2.79
N ASP A 158 -4.14 -17.60 3.27
CA ASP A 158 -3.89 -19.05 3.38
C ASP A 158 -4.38 -19.73 2.12
N GLY A 159 -3.46 -20.34 1.34
CA GLY A 159 -3.75 -21.00 0.08
C GLY A 159 -3.30 -20.26 -1.17
N GLY A 160 -3.57 -20.86 -2.33
CA GLY A 160 -3.15 -20.40 -3.65
C GLY A 160 -4.12 -19.45 -4.35
N SER A 161 -3.81 -19.12 -5.60
CA SER A 161 -4.70 -18.34 -6.47
C SER A 161 -5.96 -19.15 -6.79
N GLY A 162 -7.15 -18.52 -6.69
CA GLY A 162 -8.45 -19.16 -6.93
C GLY A 162 -8.97 -20.01 -5.76
N ASN A 163 -8.17 -20.24 -4.71
CA ASN A 163 -8.54 -21.07 -3.57
C ASN A 163 -7.78 -20.64 -2.31
N GLY A 164 -7.90 -19.37 -1.92
CA GLY A 164 -7.23 -18.83 -0.76
C GLY A 164 -8.14 -17.94 0.08
N ASN A 165 -8.02 -18.06 1.40
CA ASN A 165 -8.85 -17.37 2.38
C ASN A 165 -8.06 -16.30 3.12
N LEU A 166 -8.73 -15.19 3.47
CA LEU A 166 -8.13 -14.13 4.28
C LEU A 166 -8.03 -14.56 5.74
N MET A 167 -6.82 -14.56 6.26
CA MET A 167 -6.48 -14.88 7.63
C MET A 167 -6.06 -13.62 8.38
N ILE A 168 -6.43 -13.49 9.65
CA ILE A 168 -6.05 -12.37 10.50
C ILE A 168 -5.54 -12.89 11.85
N ASN A 169 -4.27 -12.56 12.17
CA ASN A 169 -3.69 -12.77 13.49
C ASN A 169 -3.55 -11.42 14.21
N ARG A 170 -3.59 -11.44 15.54
CA ARG A 170 -3.30 -10.28 16.38
C ARG A 170 -2.21 -10.61 17.39
N TYR A 171 -1.20 -9.76 17.46
CA TYR A 171 -0.19 -9.74 18.51
C TYR A 171 -0.67 -8.82 19.63
N SER A 172 -0.76 -9.34 20.83
CA SER A 172 -1.09 -8.54 22.00
C SER A 172 0.20 -8.03 22.65
N LEU A 173 0.34 -6.71 22.73
CA LEU A 173 1.44 -6.06 23.41
C LEU A 173 1.50 -6.44 24.91
N LYS A 174 0.33 -6.66 25.54
CA LYS A 174 0.23 -7.04 26.94
C LYS A 174 0.75 -8.45 27.22
N THR A 175 0.40 -9.43 26.37
CA THR A 175 0.74 -10.85 26.58
C THR A 175 1.96 -11.32 25.81
N LYS A 176 2.45 -10.48 24.84
CA LYS A 176 3.54 -10.81 23.90
C LYS A 176 3.27 -12.07 23.06
N LYS A 177 1.99 -12.34 22.77
CA LYS A 177 1.55 -13.53 22.06
C LYS A 177 0.66 -13.18 20.89
N TRP A 178 0.77 -13.97 19.82
CA TRP A 178 -0.15 -14.00 18.69
C TRP A 178 -1.40 -14.80 19.03
N THR A 179 -2.52 -14.38 18.51
CA THR A 179 -3.82 -15.08 18.56
C THR A 179 -4.52 -14.99 17.22
N ARG A 180 -5.27 -16.04 16.83
CA ARG A 180 -6.12 -16.01 15.64
C ARG A 180 -7.31 -15.07 15.90
N ARG A 181 -7.53 -14.10 15.03
CA ARG A 181 -8.72 -13.26 15.04
C ARG A 181 -9.76 -13.76 14.06
N GLN A 182 -9.31 -14.10 12.83
CA GLN A 182 -10.18 -14.64 11.79
C GLN A 182 -9.51 -15.81 11.10
N ASP A 183 -10.30 -16.84 10.84
CA ASP A 183 -9.92 -18.06 10.12
C ASP A 183 -10.78 -18.18 8.86
N GLY A 184 -10.33 -17.61 7.75
CA GLY A 184 -11.11 -17.54 6.51
C GLY A 184 -12.21 -16.49 6.54
N MET A 185 -11.88 -15.24 6.94
CA MET A 185 -12.85 -14.13 7.05
C MET A 185 -13.57 -13.83 5.74
N ILE A 186 -12.84 -13.83 4.63
CA ILE A 186 -13.39 -13.74 3.28
C ILE A 186 -13.14 -15.07 2.60
N ASP A 187 -14.20 -15.70 2.12
CA ASP A 187 -14.16 -17.00 1.46
C ASP A 187 -14.58 -16.85 0.00
N GLY A 188 -13.71 -17.23 -0.91
CA GLY A 188 -13.94 -17.28 -2.35
C GLY A 188 -14.72 -18.51 -2.80
N GLU A 189 -15.17 -19.38 -1.87
CA GLU A 189 -15.98 -20.59 -2.11
C GLU A 189 -15.29 -21.58 -3.07
N GLY A 190 -13.93 -21.58 -3.09
CA GLY A 190 -13.13 -22.37 -4.03
C GLY A 190 -13.28 -21.96 -5.51
N GLN A 191 -13.94 -20.83 -5.80
CA GLN A 191 -14.23 -20.36 -7.15
C GLN A 191 -13.49 -19.06 -7.48
N ARG A 192 -13.19 -18.22 -6.48
CA ARG A 192 -12.60 -16.89 -6.64
C ARG A 192 -11.63 -16.53 -5.53
N ASN A 193 -10.88 -15.46 -5.72
CA ASN A 193 -10.07 -14.84 -4.67
C ASN A 193 -10.57 -13.42 -4.38
N ALA A 194 -10.48 -13.05 -3.10
CA ALA A 194 -10.47 -11.66 -2.70
C ALA A 194 -9.03 -11.13 -2.74
N TYR A 195 -8.83 -9.96 -3.34
CA TYR A 195 -7.59 -9.20 -3.25
C TYR A 195 -7.88 -7.90 -2.50
N TRP A 196 -7.33 -7.81 -1.29
CA TRP A 196 -7.68 -6.78 -0.32
C TRP A 196 -6.65 -5.66 -0.19
N GLN A 197 -7.08 -4.60 0.43
CA GLN A 197 -6.29 -3.55 1.03
C GLN A 197 -6.91 -3.14 2.36
N VAL A 198 -6.06 -2.71 3.30
CA VAL A 198 -6.44 -2.38 4.67
C VAL A 198 -6.01 -0.94 4.99
N ALA A 199 -6.84 -0.23 5.73
CA ALA A 199 -6.47 0.98 6.43
C ALA A 199 -6.91 0.84 7.88
N VAL A 200 -6.03 1.20 8.82
CA VAL A 200 -6.39 1.35 10.24
C VAL A 200 -6.43 2.84 10.53
N ASP A 201 -7.57 3.36 10.98
CA ASP A 201 -7.71 4.76 11.31
C ASP A 201 -7.08 5.12 12.67
N GLN A 202 -7.13 6.38 13.07
CA GLN A 202 -6.49 6.86 14.31
C GLN A 202 -7.17 6.37 15.59
N VAL A 203 -8.43 5.93 15.53
CA VAL A 203 -9.17 5.38 16.68
C VAL A 203 -9.09 3.85 16.73
N GLY A 204 -8.44 3.23 15.73
CA GLY A 204 -8.23 1.78 15.69
C GLY A 204 -9.30 1.00 14.93
N THR A 205 -10.22 1.67 14.22
CA THR A 205 -11.12 0.98 13.29
C THR A 205 -10.32 0.40 12.13
N ILE A 206 -10.53 -0.86 11.86
CA ILE A 206 -9.95 -1.56 10.72
C ILE A 206 -10.93 -1.42 9.56
N HIS A 207 -10.49 -0.81 8.47
CA HIS A 207 -11.24 -0.73 7.22
C HIS A 207 -10.61 -1.66 6.20
N LEU A 208 -11.44 -2.46 5.53
CA LEU A 208 -11.03 -3.44 4.53
C LEU A 208 -11.85 -3.22 3.27
N SER A 209 -11.19 -3.14 2.12
CA SER A 209 -11.86 -3.26 0.82
C SER A 209 -11.17 -4.32 -0.02
N TRP A 210 -11.87 -4.90 -0.96
CA TRP A 210 -11.31 -5.91 -1.87
C TRP A 210 -12.00 -5.89 -3.23
N VAL A 211 -11.28 -6.41 -4.22
CA VAL A 211 -11.82 -6.82 -5.51
C VAL A 211 -11.95 -8.34 -5.55
N TRP A 212 -12.96 -8.84 -6.25
CA TRP A 212 -13.07 -10.25 -6.58
C TRP A 212 -12.29 -10.56 -7.86
N ARG A 213 -11.70 -11.74 -7.94
CA ARG A 213 -11.04 -12.29 -9.13
C ARG A 213 -11.47 -13.72 -9.34
N GLU A 214 -12.14 -13.99 -10.47
CA GLU A 214 -12.82 -15.26 -10.74
C GLU A 214 -11.91 -16.35 -11.31
N SER A 215 -10.73 -16.00 -11.83
CA SER A 215 -9.79 -16.93 -12.44
C SER A 215 -8.34 -16.44 -12.32
N PRO A 216 -7.32 -17.22 -12.70
CA PRO A 216 -5.95 -16.73 -12.80
C PRO A 216 -5.75 -15.57 -13.76
N ASP A 217 -6.67 -15.32 -14.69
CA ASP A 217 -6.62 -14.17 -15.60
C ASP A 217 -6.99 -12.86 -14.86
N VAL A 218 -6.12 -11.84 -14.92
CA VAL A 218 -6.36 -10.51 -14.34
C VAL A 218 -7.58 -9.81 -14.93
N ALA A 219 -7.99 -10.14 -16.17
CA ALA A 219 -9.20 -9.60 -16.78
C ALA A 219 -10.49 -10.02 -16.04
N SER A 220 -10.42 -11.03 -15.18
CA SER A 220 -11.54 -11.48 -14.35
C SER A 220 -11.71 -10.72 -13.04
N ASN A 221 -10.86 -9.69 -12.76
CA ASN A 221 -11.08 -8.80 -11.63
C ASN A 221 -12.35 -7.98 -11.83
N HIS A 222 -13.13 -7.83 -10.76
CA HIS A 222 -14.38 -7.05 -10.79
C HIS A 222 -14.76 -6.53 -9.41
N ASP A 223 -15.59 -5.53 -9.38
CA ASP A 223 -16.23 -4.95 -8.19
C ASP A 223 -15.26 -4.41 -7.13
N LEU A 224 -15.75 -3.52 -6.31
CA LEU A 224 -15.13 -3.10 -5.05
C LEU A 224 -16.06 -3.41 -3.91
N CYS A 225 -15.59 -4.17 -2.94
CA CYS A 225 -16.32 -4.55 -1.74
C CYS A 225 -15.73 -3.87 -0.50
N TYR A 226 -16.50 -3.85 0.60
CA TYR A 226 -16.11 -3.19 1.83
C TYR A 226 -16.57 -3.91 3.10
N ALA A 227 -15.74 -3.82 4.14
CA ALA A 227 -16.06 -4.20 5.52
C ALA A 227 -15.25 -3.34 6.51
N LYS A 228 -15.75 -3.20 7.75
CA LYS A 228 -15.01 -2.56 8.85
C LYS A 228 -15.13 -3.36 10.15
N SER A 229 -14.16 -3.17 11.06
CA SER A 229 -14.19 -3.73 12.41
C SER A 229 -13.75 -2.67 13.42
N THR A 230 -14.52 -2.50 14.49
CA THR A 230 -14.24 -1.56 15.58
C THR A 230 -13.74 -2.24 16.86
N ASP A 231 -13.59 -3.56 16.85
CA ASP A 231 -13.22 -4.40 18.02
C ASP A 231 -11.92 -5.19 17.81
N GLY A 232 -11.05 -4.68 16.92
CA GLY A 232 -9.75 -5.31 16.63
C GLY A 232 -9.85 -6.58 15.82
N GLY A 233 -10.85 -6.69 14.93
CA GLY A 233 -11.00 -7.76 13.96
C GLY A 233 -11.83 -8.96 14.46
N LEU A 234 -12.55 -8.84 15.58
CA LEU A 234 -13.41 -9.92 16.09
C LEU A 234 -14.74 -9.98 15.34
N THR A 235 -15.40 -8.84 15.21
CA THR A 235 -16.64 -8.72 14.44
C THR A 235 -16.46 -7.74 13.28
N TRP A 236 -17.23 -7.98 12.22
CA TRP A 236 -17.13 -7.19 11.00
C TRP A 236 -18.50 -6.66 10.61
N LEU A 237 -18.50 -5.41 10.14
CA LEU A 237 -19.68 -4.63 9.82
C LEU A 237 -19.60 -4.12 8.37
N LYS A 238 -20.74 -3.94 7.76
CA LYS A 238 -20.91 -3.15 6.54
C LYS A 238 -20.71 -1.66 6.83
N SER A 239 -20.66 -0.82 5.82
CA SER A 239 -20.59 0.64 5.99
C SER A 239 -21.81 1.22 6.72
N THR A 240 -22.93 0.53 6.71
CA THR A 240 -24.20 0.84 7.38
C THR A 240 -24.26 0.40 8.83
N ASP A 241 -23.20 -0.14 9.40
CA ASP A 241 -23.11 -0.77 10.72
C ASP A 241 -23.89 -2.11 10.87
N GLU A 242 -24.43 -2.63 9.80
CA GLU A 242 -24.99 -3.99 9.75
C GLU A 242 -23.88 -5.02 9.94
N LYS A 243 -24.10 -5.97 10.84
CA LYS A 243 -23.12 -7.02 11.15
C LYS A 243 -23.10 -8.09 10.04
N TYR A 244 -21.89 -8.44 9.59
CA TYR A 244 -21.70 -9.58 8.71
C TYR A 244 -21.93 -10.92 9.44
N SER A 245 -22.56 -11.85 8.73
CA SER A 245 -22.43 -13.27 9.01
C SER A 245 -21.18 -13.79 8.33
N LEU A 246 -20.20 -14.27 9.09
CA LEU A 246 -18.93 -14.76 8.54
C LEU A 246 -19.03 -16.25 8.14
N PRO A 247 -18.29 -16.69 7.11
CA PRO A 247 -17.39 -15.90 6.26
C PRO A 247 -18.14 -14.94 5.34
N ILE A 248 -17.44 -13.89 4.90
CA ILE A 248 -17.95 -13.02 3.83
C ILE A 248 -17.72 -13.73 2.50
N THR A 249 -18.77 -13.89 1.73
CA THR A 249 -18.76 -14.47 0.38
C THR A 249 -19.26 -13.45 -0.64
N ALA A 250 -19.24 -13.80 -1.92
CA ALA A 250 -19.81 -12.93 -2.95
C ALA A 250 -21.32 -12.66 -2.74
N ALA A 251 -22.04 -13.58 -2.08
CA ALA A 251 -23.48 -13.45 -1.86
C ALA A 251 -23.84 -12.44 -0.76
N ASN A 252 -23.00 -12.28 0.29
CA ASN A 252 -23.31 -11.39 1.41
C ASN A 252 -22.39 -10.16 1.52
N ALA A 253 -21.39 -10.01 0.64
CA ALA A 253 -20.50 -8.85 0.58
C ALA A 253 -21.26 -7.55 0.33
N GLU A 254 -20.86 -6.46 1.01
CA GLU A 254 -21.24 -5.12 0.60
C GLU A 254 -20.43 -4.71 -0.62
N TYR A 255 -21.10 -4.34 -1.68
CA TYR A 255 -20.48 -3.81 -2.89
C TYR A 255 -20.46 -2.28 -2.82
N ALA A 256 -19.29 -1.71 -2.53
CA ALA A 256 -19.09 -0.27 -2.56
C ALA A 256 -19.24 0.29 -3.98
N LEU A 257 -18.82 -0.49 -4.99
CA LEU A 257 -18.99 -0.17 -6.39
C LEU A 257 -19.03 -1.43 -7.25
N LYS A 258 -19.99 -1.51 -8.17
CA LYS A 258 -20.04 -2.55 -9.19
C LYS A 258 -19.17 -2.14 -10.39
N ILE A 259 -18.16 -2.97 -10.71
CA ILE A 259 -17.25 -2.79 -11.83
C ILE A 259 -17.22 -4.10 -12.61
N PRO A 260 -17.53 -4.11 -13.91
CA PRO A 260 -17.56 -5.35 -14.68
C PRO A 260 -16.16 -5.93 -14.88
N GLN A 261 -16.11 -7.23 -15.14
CA GLN A 261 -14.89 -7.88 -15.65
C GLN A 261 -14.47 -7.27 -16.99
N LYS A 262 -13.19 -7.45 -17.37
CA LYS A 262 -12.61 -6.92 -18.63
C LYS A 262 -12.69 -5.39 -18.74
N SER A 263 -12.58 -4.72 -17.59
CA SER A 263 -12.52 -3.25 -17.49
C SER A 263 -11.12 -2.75 -17.13
N GLU A 264 -10.11 -3.58 -17.26
CA GLU A 264 -8.71 -3.32 -16.87
C GLU A 264 -8.54 -3.03 -15.36
N LEU A 265 -9.56 -3.29 -14.54
CA LEU A 265 -9.43 -3.28 -13.09
C LEU A 265 -8.40 -4.31 -12.67
N ILE A 266 -7.36 -3.86 -11.94
CA ILE A 266 -6.39 -4.78 -11.36
C ILE A 266 -6.60 -4.91 -9.85
N ASN A 267 -6.23 -6.07 -9.32
CA ASN A 267 -6.26 -6.35 -7.89
C ASN A 267 -5.33 -5.43 -7.08
N GLN A 268 -5.60 -5.35 -5.78
CA GLN A 268 -4.87 -4.53 -4.80
C GLN A 268 -4.85 -3.03 -5.15
N THR A 269 -6.00 -2.43 -5.06
CA THR A 269 -6.19 -0.98 -5.09
C THR A 269 -5.60 -0.32 -3.83
N SER A 270 -5.81 0.93 -3.59
CA SER A 270 -5.35 1.64 -2.40
C SER A 270 -6.51 2.07 -1.52
N MET A 271 -6.28 2.16 -0.22
CA MET A 271 -7.26 2.59 0.74
C MET A 271 -6.66 3.53 1.79
N PHE A 272 -7.43 4.54 2.17
CA PHE A 272 -7.13 5.44 3.27
C PHE A 272 -8.39 5.65 4.12
N ALA A 273 -8.22 5.79 5.43
CA ALA A 273 -9.28 6.20 6.34
C ALA A 273 -8.79 7.38 7.20
N ASP A 274 -9.62 8.40 7.36
CA ASP A 274 -9.28 9.55 8.18
C ASP A 274 -9.56 9.30 9.67
N ALA A 275 -9.24 10.28 10.52
CA ALA A 275 -9.48 10.21 11.97
C ALA A 275 -10.96 10.14 12.36
N LYS A 276 -11.88 10.40 11.45
CA LYS A 276 -13.33 10.31 11.64
C LYS A 276 -13.94 9.05 11.07
N GLY A 277 -13.09 8.13 10.56
CA GLY A 277 -13.52 6.90 9.92
C GLY A 277 -14.09 7.09 8.50
N LYS A 278 -13.86 8.25 7.86
CA LYS A 278 -14.24 8.45 6.47
C LYS A 278 -13.25 7.71 5.57
N VAL A 279 -13.80 6.91 4.66
CA VAL A 279 -13.06 5.96 3.83
C VAL A 279 -12.92 6.45 2.41
N PHE A 280 -11.72 6.22 1.85
CA PHE A 280 -11.35 6.58 0.48
C PHE A 280 -10.63 5.38 -0.14
N ILE A 281 -11.08 4.94 -1.33
CA ILE A 281 -10.51 3.83 -2.08
C ILE A 281 -10.10 4.36 -3.45
N ALA A 282 -8.85 4.13 -3.84
CA ALA A 282 -8.35 4.53 -5.15
C ALA A 282 -7.94 3.32 -5.98
N GLY A 283 -8.26 3.33 -7.24
CA GLY A 283 -7.91 2.31 -8.21
C GLY A 283 -7.93 2.88 -9.62
N TYR A 284 -7.82 2.02 -10.61
CA TYR A 284 -8.08 2.40 -11.99
C TYR A 284 -8.90 1.32 -12.70
N TRP A 285 -9.72 1.77 -13.61
CA TRP A 285 -10.49 0.94 -14.53
C TRP A 285 -10.95 1.76 -15.72
N ARG A 286 -11.46 1.06 -16.72
CA ARG A 286 -12.07 1.61 -17.90
C ARG A 286 -13.60 1.58 -17.73
N ASP A 287 -14.23 2.74 -17.79
CA ASP A 287 -15.69 2.86 -17.71
C ASP A 287 -16.35 2.21 -18.94
N ALA A 288 -17.60 1.80 -18.78
CA ALA A 288 -18.38 1.28 -19.89
C ALA A 288 -18.44 2.29 -21.05
N ARG A 289 -18.27 1.81 -22.29
CA ARG A 289 -18.22 2.60 -23.52
C ARG A 289 -17.00 3.50 -23.70
N GLU A 290 -16.04 3.49 -22.77
CA GLU A 290 -14.75 4.17 -22.94
C GLU A 290 -13.66 3.18 -23.38
N THR A 291 -12.57 3.71 -23.92
CA THR A 291 -11.41 2.90 -24.36
C THR A 291 -10.19 3.09 -23.48
N ILE A 292 -10.17 4.15 -22.68
CA ILE A 292 -9.00 4.56 -21.90
C ILE A 292 -9.26 4.32 -20.41
N PRO A 293 -8.51 3.44 -19.74
CA PRO A 293 -8.57 3.31 -18.29
C PRO A 293 -8.13 4.60 -17.61
N GLN A 294 -8.89 5.05 -16.61
CA GLN A 294 -8.64 6.23 -15.81
C GLN A 294 -8.46 5.85 -14.35
N TYR A 295 -7.77 6.70 -13.57
CA TYR A 295 -7.80 6.61 -12.11
C TYR A 295 -9.16 7.07 -11.59
N HIS A 296 -9.62 6.39 -10.55
CA HIS A 296 -10.87 6.68 -9.86
C HIS A 296 -10.66 6.70 -8.35
N LEU A 297 -11.46 7.53 -7.70
CA LEU A 297 -11.57 7.61 -6.25
C LEU A 297 -12.98 7.26 -5.86
N VAL A 298 -13.15 6.26 -4.99
CA VAL A 298 -14.43 5.86 -4.39
C VAL A 298 -14.39 6.25 -2.92
N PHE A 299 -15.41 6.96 -2.46
CA PHE A 299 -15.47 7.40 -1.07
C PHE A 299 -16.88 7.35 -0.52
N LYS A 300 -16.99 7.13 0.78
CA LYS A 300 -18.27 7.06 1.47
C LYS A 300 -18.75 8.46 1.84
N THR A 301 -19.97 8.80 1.43
CA THR A 301 -20.76 9.88 2.02
C THR A 301 -21.69 9.30 3.10
N ASP A 302 -22.49 10.14 3.74
CA ASP A 302 -23.38 9.68 4.82
C ASP A 302 -24.33 8.56 4.35
N ASN A 303 -24.83 8.63 3.12
CA ASN A 303 -25.88 7.76 2.63
C ASN A 303 -25.44 6.74 1.56
N HIS A 304 -24.39 7.01 0.79
CA HIS A 304 -24.00 6.17 -0.34
C HIS A 304 -22.49 6.26 -0.66
N TRP A 305 -22.04 5.40 -1.56
CA TRP A 305 -20.70 5.46 -2.13
C TRP A 305 -20.71 6.37 -3.36
N GLU A 306 -19.76 7.28 -3.42
CA GLU A 306 -19.54 8.19 -4.56
C GLU A 306 -18.28 7.82 -5.31
N VAL A 307 -18.24 8.15 -6.60
CA VAL A 307 -17.11 7.94 -7.49
C VAL A 307 -16.67 9.26 -8.11
N SER A 308 -15.38 9.57 -8.03
CA SER A 308 -14.76 10.68 -8.74
C SER A 308 -13.73 10.13 -9.72
N LYS A 309 -13.86 10.46 -11.00
CA LYS A 309 -12.93 10.06 -12.06
C LYS A 309 -11.87 11.13 -12.28
N LEU A 310 -10.59 10.71 -12.33
CA LEU A 310 -9.48 11.58 -12.65
C LEU A 310 -9.21 11.51 -14.16
N ASN A 311 -9.84 12.32 -14.93
CA ASN A 311 -9.90 12.23 -16.38
C ASN A 311 -8.69 12.91 -17.09
N PHE A 312 -7.47 12.45 -16.82
CA PHE A 312 -6.25 13.06 -17.39
C PHE A 312 -5.44 12.15 -18.33
N ARG A 313 -5.69 10.84 -18.34
CA ARG A 313 -5.01 9.89 -19.23
C ARG A 313 -5.60 9.90 -20.65
N LYS A 314 -4.72 9.62 -21.64
CA LYS A 314 -5.05 9.67 -23.07
C LYS A 314 -4.77 8.37 -23.82
N THR A 315 -4.01 7.44 -23.20
CA THR A 315 -3.57 6.20 -23.86
C THR A 315 -4.32 4.99 -23.32
N ALA A 316 -4.90 4.22 -24.23
CA ALA A 316 -5.53 2.95 -23.92
C ALA A 316 -4.48 1.87 -23.62
N PHE A 317 -4.85 0.90 -22.81
CA PHE A 317 -4.16 -0.36 -22.64
C PHE A 317 -5.16 -1.45 -22.27
N SER A 318 -4.74 -2.71 -22.39
CA SER A 318 -5.55 -3.86 -22.00
C SER A 318 -4.74 -4.78 -21.10
N LEU A 319 -5.42 -5.43 -20.15
CA LEU A 319 -4.84 -6.38 -19.21
C LEU A 319 -5.50 -7.75 -19.35
N SER A 320 -4.67 -8.79 -19.45
CA SER A 320 -5.10 -10.19 -19.46
C SER A 320 -3.99 -11.11 -18.98
N GLY A 321 -4.33 -12.39 -18.75
CA GLY A 321 -3.39 -13.43 -18.34
C GLY A 321 -3.05 -13.38 -16.85
N GLY A 322 -2.18 -14.28 -16.40
CA GLY A 322 -1.74 -14.46 -15.02
C GLY A 322 -0.40 -13.80 -14.71
N GLY A 323 0.07 -14.01 -13.46
CA GLY A 323 1.37 -13.54 -13.00
C GLY A 323 1.43 -12.04 -12.70
N THR A 324 2.62 -11.55 -12.39
CA THR A 324 2.88 -10.12 -12.20
C THR A 324 2.91 -9.43 -13.55
N LYS A 325 2.07 -8.43 -13.73
CA LYS A 325 1.90 -7.75 -15.01
C LYS A 325 2.86 -6.58 -15.17
N GLN A 326 3.42 -6.41 -16.37
CA GLN A 326 4.01 -5.15 -16.79
C GLN A 326 2.88 -4.21 -17.25
N ILE A 327 2.62 -3.17 -16.48
CA ILE A 327 1.49 -2.27 -16.69
C ILE A 327 2.02 -0.88 -17.02
N PRO A 328 1.47 -0.18 -18.05
CA PRO A 328 1.92 1.17 -18.40
C PRO A 328 1.65 2.22 -17.33
N ILE A 329 0.78 1.92 -16.35
CA ILE A 329 0.53 2.75 -15.17
C ILE A 329 0.73 1.92 -13.90
N SER A 330 1.07 2.56 -12.79
CA SER A 330 1.06 1.86 -11.50
C SER A 330 -0.35 1.76 -10.92
N ARG A 331 -0.58 0.79 -10.06
CA ARG A 331 -1.64 0.88 -9.07
C ARG A 331 -1.36 2.09 -8.16
N PRO A 332 -2.36 2.90 -7.78
CA PRO A 332 -2.13 4.15 -7.06
C PRO A 332 -1.95 3.92 -5.55
N GLN A 333 -1.44 4.95 -4.86
CA GLN A 333 -1.66 5.16 -3.44
C GLN A 333 -2.42 6.46 -3.22
N ILE A 334 -3.19 6.52 -2.13
CA ILE A 334 -4.00 7.68 -1.79
C ILE A 334 -3.63 8.22 -0.41
N ILE A 335 -3.54 9.54 -0.33
CA ILE A 335 -3.46 10.29 0.92
C ILE A 335 -4.57 11.34 0.94
N VAL A 336 -5.16 11.55 2.12
CA VAL A 336 -6.23 12.52 2.31
C VAL A 336 -5.95 13.32 3.58
N TRP A 337 -6.27 14.61 3.55
CA TRP A 337 -6.14 15.47 4.73
C TRP A 337 -7.21 16.57 4.74
N PRO A 338 -7.57 17.09 5.92
CA PRO A 338 -8.48 18.23 6.03
C PRO A 338 -7.89 19.48 5.36
N ASN A 339 -8.74 20.21 4.61
CA ASN A 339 -8.42 21.49 3.99
C ASN A 339 -9.60 22.48 4.20
N GLY A 340 -9.58 23.20 5.32
CA GLY A 340 -10.69 24.04 5.75
C GLY A 340 -11.96 23.21 6.00
N LYS A 341 -13.02 23.48 5.24
CA LYS A 341 -14.30 22.75 5.31
C LYS A 341 -14.32 21.51 4.39
N HIS A 342 -13.29 21.32 3.58
CA HIS A 342 -13.20 20.26 2.58
C HIS A 342 -12.11 19.26 2.94
N TYR A 343 -11.98 18.23 2.14
CA TYR A 343 -10.82 17.32 2.10
C TYR A 343 -9.97 17.64 0.88
N ALA A 344 -8.67 17.73 1.08
CA ALA A 344 -7.70 17.65 0.01
C ALA A 344 -7.26 16.19 -0.18
N VAL A 345 -6.98 15.83 -1.41
CA VAL A 345 -6.62 14.48 -1.83
C VAL A 345 -5.35 14.51 -2.66
N GLY A 346 -4.44 13.58 -2.39
CA GLY A 346 -3.29 13.29 -3.22
C GLY A 346 -3.33 11.84 -3.71
N LEU A 347 -3.31 11.63 -5.02
CA LEU A 347 -3.17 10.32 -5.64
C LEU A 347 -1.76 10.17 -6.19
N LEU A 348 -1.02 9.21 -5.67
CA LEU A 348 0.35 8.89 -6.05
C LEU A 348 0.36 7.80 -7.10
N PHE A 349 1.13 7.98 -8.15
CA PHE A 349 1.16 7.03 -9.25
C PHE A 349 2.41 7.18 -10.12
N ARG A 350 2.61 6.21 -11.01
CA ARG A 350 3.51 6.25 -12.16
C ARG A 350 2.69 6.05 -13.42
N ASP A 351 3.02 6.76 -14.49
CA ASP A 351 2.37 6.62 -15.80
C ASP A 351 3.41 6.77 -16.93
N ALA A 352 3.36 5.88 -17.92
CA ALA A 352 4.21 5.96 -19.10
C ALA A 352 3.99 7.25 -19.90
N GLU A 353 2.77 7.82 -19.91
CA GLU A 353 2.48 9.13 -20.50
C GLU A 353 3.29 10.26 -19.86
N ARG A 354 3.81 10.05 -18.65
CA ARG A 354 4.64 10.99 -17.89
C ARG A 354 6.11 10.55 -17.78
N GLY A 355 6.54 9.62 -18.63
CA GLY A 355 7.90 9.10 -18.64
C GLY A 355 8.24 8.25 -17.43
N ASN A 356 7.28 7.52 -16.87
CA ASN A 356 7.42 6.66 -15.71
C ASN A 356 8.05 7.34 -14.48
N LYS A 357 7.72 8.60 -14.26
CA LYS A 357 8.14 9.36 -13.07
C LYS A 357 7.21 9.09 -11.90
N VAL A 358 7.69 9.36 -10.68
CA VAL A 358 6.79 9.48 -9.53
C VAL A 358 5.95 10.72 -9.72
N SER A 359 4.64 10.54 -9.82
CA SER A 359 3.69 11.64 -10.02
C SER A 359 2.66 11.67 -8.89
N ILE A 360 2.14 12.84 -8.61
CA ILE A 360 1.01 13.05 -7.70
C ILE A 360 -0.05 13.92 -8.40
N ALA A 361 -1.29 13.43 -8.39
CA ALA A 361 -2.46 14.21 -8.72
C ALA A 361 -3.06 14.79 -7.43
N LEU A 362 -3.19 16.10 -7.36
CA LEU A 362 -3.66 16.85 -6.20
C LEU A 362 -5.02 17.48 -6.50
N ASN A 363 -5.93 17.36 -5.53
CA ASN A 363 -7.21 18.07 -5.54
C ASN A 363 -7.43 18.69 -4.17
N ASP A 364 -7.56 20.01 -4.10
CA ASP A 364 -7.73 20.76 -2.86
C ASP A 364 -9.16 20.67 -2.31
N GLN A 365 -10.10 20.15 -3.10
CA GLN A 365 -11.52 19.99 -2.72
C GLN A 365 -12.07 18.68 -3.31
N LEU A 366 -12.18 17.66 -2.46
CA LEU A 366 -12.80 16.38 -2.82
C LEU A 366 -14.15 16.57 -3.53
N GLY A 367 -14.36 15.85 -4.62
CA GLY A 367 -15.58 15.96 -5.44
C GLY A 367 -15.51 17.04 -6.52
N SER A 368 -14.50 17.93 -6.51
CA SER A 368 -14.29 18.85 -7.64
C SER A 368 -13.53 18.17 -8.78
N ALA A 369 -13.70 18.67 -10.00
CA ALA A 369 -12.96 18.20 -11.18
C ALA A 369 -11.54 18.79 -11.31
N ASN A 370 -11.10 19.64 -10.38
CA ASN A 370 -9.89 20.43 -10.49
C ASN A 370 -8.64 19.66 -10.01
N TRP A 371 -8.23 18.65 -10.75
CA TRP A 371 -7.02 17.90 -10.49
C TRP A 371 -5.79 18.59 -11.09
N LYS A 372 -4.74 18.74 -10.28
CA LYS A 372 -3.43 19.25 -10.69
C LYS A 372 -2.41 18.12 -10.57
N VAL A 373 -1.79 17.76 -11.70
CA VAL A 373 -0.79 16.69 -11.73
C VAL A 373 0.61 17.29 -11.79
N LYS A 374 1.49 16.84 -10.91
CA LYS A 374 2.91 17.19 -10.90
C LYS A 374 3.79 15.96 -10.71
N ASP A 375 5.03 16.04 -11.21
CA ASP A 375 6.05 15.04 -11.00
C ASP A 375 6.86 15.36 -9.73
N LEU A 376 7.13 14.34 -8.93
CA LEU A 376 7.97 14.41 -7.73
C LEU A 376 9.42 13.98 -8.01
N THR A 377 9.68 13.31 -9.15
CA THR A 377 11.01 12.96 -9.62
C THR A 377 11.25 13.55 -11.01
N GLN A 378 12.52 13.79 -11.36
CA GLN A 378 12.90 14.25 -12.69
C GLN A 378 13.05 13.09 -13.67
N ASN A 379 13.56 11.97 -13.20
CA ASN A 379 13.85 10.77 -14.00
C ASN A 379 12.80 9.69 -13.83
N SER A 380 12.75 8.78 -14.80
CA SER A 380 11.99 7.53 -14.74
C SER A 380 12.46 6.66 -13.58
N ILE A 381 11.53 5.98 -12.95
CA ILE A 381 11.75 4.94 -11.92
C ILE A 381 11.33 3.54 -12.39
N GLY A 382 11.27 3.34 -13.72
CA GLY A 382 10.91 2.05 -14.31
C GLY A 382 9.50 1.61 -13.98
N ASP A 383 9.33 0.34 -13.60
CA ASP A 383 8.03 -0.29 -13.31
C ASP A 383 7.63 -0.21 -11.81
N TRP A 384 8.09 0.81 -11.12
CA TRP A 384 7.77 1.08 -9.72
C TRP A 384 6.28 1.28 -9.48
N GLU A 385 5.80 0.79 -8.34
CA GLU A 385 4.49 1.11 -7.80
C GLU A 385 4.63 1.79 -6.43
N PRO A 386 3.75 2.76 -6.10
CA PRO A 386 3.89 3.54 -4.88
C PRO A 386 3.65 2.71 -3.60
N SER A 387 4.55 2.89 -2.64
CA SER A 387 4.32 2.57 -1.23
C SER A 387 4.85 3.70 -0.38
N TYR A 388 4.19 3.99 0.74
CA TYR A 388 4.58 5.09 1.62
C TYR A 388 4.46 4.69 3.09
N ASP A 389 5.12 5.47 3.94
CA ASP A 389 5.08 5.34 5.39
C ASP A 389 3.74 5.85 5.94
N THR A 390 2.82 4.93 6.21
CA THR A 390 1.48 5.25 6.70
C THR A 390 1.52 5.82 8.12
N GLU A 391 2.45 5.38 8.95
CA GLU A 391 2.59 5.86 10.33
C GLU A 391 3.16 7.29 10.38
N LEU A 392 4.11 7.61 9.50
CA LEU A 392 4.64 8.96 9.37
C LEU A 392 3.60 9.95 8.82
N TRP A 393 2.80 9.50 7.86
CA TRP A 393 1.69 10.30 7.35
C TRP A 393 0.65 10.59 8.43
N LYS A 394 0.23 9.58 9.20
CA LYS A 394 -0.73 9.75 10.30
C LYS A 394 -0.21 10.68 11.39
N SER A 395 1.04 10.52 11.81
CA SER A 395 1.61 11.22 12.95
C SER A 395 2.13 12.62 12.64
N LYS A 396 2.76 12.83 11.47
CA LYS A 396 3.47 14.09 11.14
C LYS A 396 3.01 14.74 9.84
N GLY A 397 2.15 14.10 9.06
CA GLY A 397 1.71 14.59 7.75
C GLY A 397 2.82 14.70 6.72
N ILE A 398 3.85 13.89 6.87
CA ILE A 398 4.94 13.76 5.92
C ILE A 398 4.66 12.52 5.07
N LEU A 399 4.57 12.70 3.76
CA LEU A 399 4.56 11.62 2.79
C LEU A 399 6.00 11.18 2.57
N SER A 400 6.35 9.99 3.03
CA SER A 400 7.65 9.37 2.76
C SER A 400 7.45 8.15 1.88
N LEU A 401 7.96 8.23 0.64
CA LEU A 401 7.83 7.19 -0.39
C LEU A 401 9.10 6.32 -0.42
N PHE A 402 8.93 5.02 -0.56
CA PHE A 402 10.02 4.11 -0.92
C PHE A 402 10.21 4.13 -2.43
N LEU A 403 11.40 4.44 -2.89
CA LEU A 403 11.74 4.54 -4.30
C LEU A 403 12.86 3.59 -4.68
N GLN A 404 12.70 2.94 -5.82
CA GLN A 404 13.75 2.21 -6.51
C GLN A 404 13.39 2.08 -7.98
N HIS A 405 14.34 2.31 -8.89
CA HIS A 405 14.15 1.99 -10.30
C HIS A 405 14.21 0.46 -10.48
N VAL A 406 13.15 -0.13 -11.02
CA VAL A 406 13.04 -1.56 -11.26
C VAL A 406 12.51 -1.85 -12.66
N THR A 407 12.77 -3.06 -13.17
CA THR A 407 12.23 -3.54 -14.43
C THR A 407 11.39 -4.77 -14.18
N GLN A 408 10.08 -4.70 -14.47
CA GLN A 408 9.16 -5.83 -14.38
C GLN A 408 8.92 -6.42 -15.77
N VAL A 409 9.14 -7.71 -15.93
CA VAL A 409 8.69 -8.43 -17.13
C VAL A 409 7.24 -8.86 -16.95
N ASP A 410 6.51 -9.01 -18.06
CA ASP A 410 5.13 -9.51 -18.01
C ASP A 410 5.08 -10.99 -17.63
N GLY A 411 4.23 -11.35 -16.69
CA GLY A 411 4.16 -12.69 -16.12
C GLY A 411 5.15 -12.93 -14.98
N GLU A 412 5.47 -14.19 -14.70
CA GLU A 412 6.47 -14.56 -13.70
C GLU A 412 7.86 -14.60 -14.34
N GLY A 413 8.81 -13.87 -13.78
CA GLY A 413 10.17 -13.84 -14.30
C GLY A 413 10.99 -12.67 -13.80
N LYS A 414 12.20 -12.57 -14.33
CA LYS A 414 13.14 -11.51 -14.01
C LYS A 414 13.78 -10.93 -15.27
N ALA A 415 14.00 -9.64 -15.27
CA ALA A 415 14.84 -8.96 -16.25
C ALA A 415 16.34 -9.23 -15.97
N ASN A 416 17.19 -8.74 -16.84
CA ASN A 416 18.64 -8.67 -16.60
C ASN A 416 19.03 -7.21 -16.32
N GLN A 417 18.66 -6.72 -15.15
CA GLN A 417 18.87 -5.35 -14.70
C GLN A 417 19.96 -5.34 -13.62
N PRO A 418 21.02 -4.50 -13.74
CA PRO A 418 21.96 -4.32 -12.64
C PRO A 418 21.24 -3.78 -11.38
N PRO A 419 21.82 -3.97 -10.18
CA PRO A 419 21.25 -3.44 -8.97
C PRO A 419 21.10 -1.92 -9.05
N THR A 420 20.06 -1.38 -8.42
CA THR A 420 19.76 0.04 -8.46
C THR A 420 19.69 0.65 -7.07
N VAL A 421 19.76 1.97 -7.04
CA VAL A 421 19.71 2.75 -5.80
C VAL A 421 18.32 2.64 -5.15
N VAL A 422 18.30 2.32 -3.87
CA VAL A 422 17.12 2.35 -3.00
C VAL A 422 17.10 3.68 -2.26
N GLN A 423 15.96 4.38 -2.28
CA GLN A 423 15.83 5.73 -1.74
C GLN A 423 14.53 5.91 -0.95
N ALA A 424 14.49 6.94 -0.12
CA ALA A 424 13.25 7.49 0.43
C ALA A 424 13.10 8.94 -0.04
N LEU A 425 11.88 9.29 -0.48
CA LEU A 425 11.51 10.64 -0.89
C LEU A 425 10.47 11.18 0.10
N ASP A 426 10.83 12.23 0.80
CA ASP A 426 9.95 12.92 1.73
C ASP A 426 9.33 14.14 1.05
N TRP A 427 8.02 14.30 1.24
CA TRP A 427 7.24 15.41 0.74
C TRP A 427 6.16 15.80 1.75
N LYS A 428 5.88 17.10 1.87
CA LYS A 428 4.84 17.60 2.75
C LYS A 428 3.91 18.55 1.99
N PRO A 429 2.58 18.41 2.09
CA PRO A 429 1.65 19.38 1.53
C PRO A 429 1.75 20.74 2.25
N LYS A 430 1.51 21.84 1.53
CA LYS A 430 1.64 23.20 2.09
C LYS A 430 0.68 23.50 3.25
N ASN A 431 -0.46 22.82 3.31
CA ASN A 431 -1.58 23.14 4.21
C ASN A 431 -1.95 21.98 5.15
N LYS A 432 -1.02 21.09 5.48
CA LYS A 432 -1.24 20.04 6.49
C LYS A 432 -0.39 20.25 7.74
#